data_b4dc8292de559f541007e5c6c0b980b3
#
_entry.id   b4dc8292de559f541007e5c6c0b980b3
#
_cell.length_a   1.000
_cell.length_b   1.000
_cell.length_c   1.000
_cell.angle_alpha   90.00
_cell.angle_beta   90.00
_cell.angle_gamma   90.00
#
_symmetry.space_group_name_H-M   'P 1'
#
loop_
_entity.id
_entity.type
_entity.pdbx_description
1 polymer ?
#
loop_
_entity_poly.entity_id
_entity_poly.type
_entity_poly.pdbx_seq_one_letter_code
_entity_poly.pdbx_strand_id
1 'polypeptide(L)'
;MEFLTDNLAPIMFGSLIFFLLSGFPVAFSLAANGILFALIGHELGLLDFVLLQAIPERIYGIMQNDTLLAIPFFTFMGIILQRSGMAEDLLESAGQLFGRVPGGLGYAVILVGALLAATTGVVAASVISMGLISLPVMMRYKYHYPTAAGLLTGAGSLAQIIPPSLVLIVLADVLSVSVKDAYTGALFPALMVVSFLLIYMFVLSIVKPSMVPPLPEEARTLRGSELFISILTSMLPPVILIFLVLGTIFIGWATPTEGGAMGAVGALLLSILRRRLTWDVTKSALDSTAKLSTFVMFILVGSSIFALSFRAINGDLWIEHLFSFIPGGEMGFVLFVSIIVFILGFFIDFFEIAFILMPLIGPVAQNMGIDMIWFLVLVGLNMSMSFLTPPFGFALFYLRSVAPKDDYQDAVTGENIHGMKTQDIYKGAIPFILIMLLSLTLIFLFPEIVTYNLDPALDVDLNSISISLDGDSWANDAGGDAAGGGEASSESGGDSWGASDPWK
;
A
#
# COMPACT_ATOMS: atom_id res chain seq x y z
N MET A 1 4.09 4.74 42.50
CA MET A 1 5.21 5.04 41.58
C MET A 1 5.63 3.78 40.85
N GLU A 2 6.04 2.71 41.52
CA GLU A 2 6.43 1.43 40.90
C GLU A 2 5.42 0.89 39.86
N PHE A 3 4.12 0.88 40.20
CA PHE A 3 3.09 0.44 39.27
C PHE A 3 3.05 1.23 37.95
N LEU A 4 3.27 2.56 37.98
CA LEU A 4 3.31 3.40 36.80
C LEU A 4 4.60 3.14 35.99
N THR A 5 5.71 2.93 36.67
CA THR A 5 6.99 2.64 36.05
C THR A 5 6.97 1.33 35.26
N ASP A 6 6.40 0.27 35.88
CA ASP A 6 6.34 -1.07 35.28
C ASP A 6 5.30 -1.19 34.15
N ASN A 7 4.27 -0.33 34.18
CA ASN A 7 3.17 -0.39 33.22
C ASN A 7 3.07 0.84 32.30
N LEU A 8 4.15 1.62 32.16
CA LEU A 8 4.08 2.85 31.37
C LEU A 8 3.85 2.58 29.88
N ALA A 9 4.47 1.53 29.31
CA ALA A 9 4.29 1.15 27.92
C ALA A 9 2.84 0.70 27.60
N PRO A 10 2.23 -0.23 28.34
CA PRO A 10 0.81 -0.58 28.14
C PRO A 10 -0.14 0.60 28.34
N ILE A 11 0.13 1.50 29.29
CA ILE A 11 -0.69 2.70 29.51
C ILE A 11 -0.56 3.66 28.32
N MET A 12 0.65 3.86 27.79
CA MET A 12 0.90 4.65 26.59
C MET A 12 0.13 4.09 25.39
N PHE A 13 0.19 2.78 25.16
CA PHE A 13 -0.52 2.12 24.07
C PHE A 13 -2.05 2.22 24.26
N GLY A 14 -2.56 1.99 25.46
CA GLY A 14 -3.99 2.15 25.77
C GLY A 14 -4.48 3.58 25.61
N SER A 15 -3.69 4.58 26.03
CA SER A 15 -4.01 5.99 25.85
C SER A 15 -4.02 6.42 24.38
N LEU A 16 -3.19 5.81 23.52
CA LEU A 16 -3.22 6.05 22.08
C LEU A 16 -4.60 5.74 21.49
N ILE A 17 -5.21 4.61 21.89
CA ILE A 17 -6.56 4.25 21.43
C ILE A 17 -7.55 5.35 21.81
N PHE A 18 -7.46 5.88 23.03
CA PHE A 18 -8.30 6.99 23.47
C PHE A 18 -8.10 8.26 22.64
N PHE A 19 -6.84 8.64 22.35
CA PHE A 19 -6.52 9.78 21.49
C PHE A 19 -7.08 9.59 20.06
N LEU A 20 -6.94 8.40 19.49
CA LEU A 20 -7.47 8.09 18.16
C LEU A 20 -9.01 8.18 18.11
N LEU A 21 -9.68 7.66 19.12
CA LEU A 21 -11.15 7.71 19.22
C LEU A 21 -11.70 9.11 19.52
N SER A 22 -10.86 10.04 19.99
CA SER A 22 -11.27 11.42 20.26
C SER A 22 -11.54 12.27 19.02
N GLY A 23 -11.22 11.74 17.82
CA GLY A 23 -11.49 12.38 16.52
C GLY A 23 -10.46 13.43 16.11
N PHE A 24 -9.34 13.55 16.81
CA PHE A 24 -8.21 14.36 16.34
C PHE A 24 -7.48 13.68 15.19
N PRO A 25 -6.85 14.45 14.27
CA PRO A 25 -6.03 13.85 13.21
C PRO A 25 -4.94 12.96 13.80
N VAL A 26 -4.80 11.75 13.22
CA VAL A 26 -3.95 10.66 13.73
C VAL A 26 -2.51 11.08 13.95
N ALA A 27 -1.93 11.84 13.02
CA ALA A 27 -0.56 12.35 13.13
C ALA A 27 -0.32 13.15 14.42
N PHE A 28 -1.27 14.02 14.78
CA PHE A 28 -1.18 14.81 16.01
C PHE A 28 -1.46 13.97 17.25
N SER A 29 -2.38 13.02 17.18
CA SER A 29 -2.66 12.07 18.27
C SER A 29 -1.44 11.25 18.63
N LEU A 30 -0.72 10.74 17.63
CA LEU A 30 0.52 9.98 17.80
C LEU A 30 1.64 10.85 18.39
N ALA A 31 1.88 12.03 17.80
CA ALA A 31 2.92 12.94 18.26
C ALA A 31 2.65 13.42 19.69
N ALA A 32 1.40 13.83 19.99
CA ALA A 32 1.02 14.30 21.32
C ALA A 32 1.17 13.19 22.36
N ASN A 33 0.70 11.97 22.06
CA ASN A 33 0.87 10.82 22.94
C ASN A 33 2.36 10.52 23.19
N GLY A 34 3.17 10.46 22.11
CA GLY A 34 4.60 10.23 22.22
C GLY A 34 5.30 11.26 23.11
N ILE A 35 5.07 12.55 22.88
CA ILE A 35 5.66 13.62 23.70
C ILE A 35 5.18 13.58 25.14
N LEU A 36 3.88 13.37 25.37
CA LEU A 36 3.31 13.28 26.72
C LEU A 36 3.97 12.17 27.53
N PHE A 37 4.09 10.97 26.96
CA PHE A 37 4.70 9.83 27.66
C PHE A 37 6.23 9.93 27.75
N ALA A 38 6.89 10.64 26.82
CA ALA A 38 8.30 10.97 26.97
C ALA A 38 8.54 11.90 28.18
N LEU A 39 7.70 12.91 28.38
CA LEU A 39 7.77 13.80 29.55
C LEU A 39 7.47 13.03 30.85
N ILE A 40 6.43 12.19 30.88
CA ILE A 40 6.11 11.36 32.05
C ILE A 40 7.28 10.39 32.34
N GLY A 41 7.84 9.74 31.34
CA GLY A 41 8.96 8.83 31.50
C GLY A 41 10.23 9.51 31.99
N HIS A 42 10.47 10.76 31.59
CA HIS A 42 11.57 11.58 32.10
C HIS A 42 11.38 11.87 33.61
N GLU A 43 10.21 12.33 34.02
CA GLU A 43 9.88 12.59 35.44
C GLU A 43 9.96 11.32 36.31
N LEU A 44 9.71 10.15 35.73
CA LEU A 44 9.87 8.86 36.40
C LEU A 44 11.31 8.33 36.39
N GLY A 45 12.24 9.02 35.70
CA GLY A 45 13.65 8.61 35.58
C GLY A 45 13.89 7.42 34.65
N LEU A 46 12.92 7.09 33.77
CA LEU A 46 13.01 5.97 32.83
C LEU A 46 13.73 6.35 31.54
N LEU A 47 13.75 7.63 31.17
CA LEU A 47 14.42 8.12 29.98
C LEU A 47 15.04 9.49 30.18
N ASP A 48 16.11 9.76 29.41
CA ASP A 48 16.78 11.05 29.41
C ASP A 48 16.11 11.98 28.38
N PHE A 49 16.01 13.28 28.70
CA PHE A 49 15.48 14.31 27.81
C PHE A 49 16.30 14.45 26.49
N VAL A 50 17.56 14.05 26.52
CA VAL A 50 18.44 13.98 25.33
C VAL A 50 17.81 13.13 24.20
N LEU A 51 16.99 12.14 24.55
CA LEU A 51 16.32 11.31 23.55
C LEU A 51 15.41 12.13 22.60
N LEU A 52 14.76 13.18 23.13
CA LEU A 52 13.89 14.04 22.30
C LEU A 52 14.70 14.87 21.28
N GLN A 53 16.01 15.03 21.47
CA GLN A 53 16.88 15.68 20.49
C GLN A 53 17.06 14.86 19.22
N ALA A 54 16.74 13.56 19.23
CA ALA A 54 16.72 12.71 18.05
C ALA A 54 15.50 12.97 17.11
N ILE A 55 14.46 13.68 17.59
CA ILE A 55 13.26 13.95 16.79
C ILE A 55 13.57 14.71 15.50
N PRO A 56 14.31 15.84 15.51
CA PRO A 56 14.65 16.55 14.28
C PRO A 56 15.41 15.69 13.27
N GLU A 57 16.34 14.86 13.73
CA GLU A 57 17.13 13.97 12.87
C GLU A 57 16.24 12.90 12.23
N ARG A 58 15.30 12.33 12.97
CA ARG A 58 14.32 11.37 12.45
C ARG A 58 13.39 12.02 11.42
N ILE A 59 12.90 13.23 11.69
CA ILE A 59 12.08 13.99 10.73
C ILE A 59 12.88 14.25 9.45
N TYR A 60 14.16 14.65 9.59
CA TYR A 60 15.05 14.87 8.45
C TYR A 60 15.26 13.58 7.65
N GLY A 61 15.44 12.43 8.32
CA GLY A 61 15.54 11.12 7.68
C GLY A 61 14.27 10.75 6.88
N ILE A 62 13.09 11.04 7.42
CA ILE A 62 11.83 10.85 6.69
C ILE A 62 11.75 11.74 5.45
N MET A 63 12.19 12.99 5.56
CA MET A 63 12.17 13.94 4.43
C MET A 63 13.17 13.58 3.33
N GLN A 64 14.23 12.84 3.66
CA GLN A 64 15.25 12.37 2.70
C GLN A 64 15.00 10.95 2.19
N ASN A 65 13.90 10.33 2.57
CA ASN A 65 13.60 8.97 2.15
C ASN A 65 13.12 8.94 0.70
N ASP A 66 13.99 8.47 -0.19
CA ASP A 66 13.71 8.38 -1.63
C ASP A 66 12.53 7.45 -1.95
N THR A 67 12.33 6.38 -1.18
CA THR A 67 11.24 5.43 -1.39
C THR A 67 9.88 6.11 -1.23
N LEU A 68 9.76 7.03 -0.28
CA LEU A 68 8.52 7.76 -0.03
C LEU A 68 8.18 8.77 -1.14
N LEU A 69 9.17 9.21 -1.94
CA LEU A 69 8.91 10.04 -3.12
C LEU A 69 8.14 9.29 -4.22
N ALA A 70 8.14 7.97 -4.20
CA ALA A 70 7.29 7.19 -5.10
C ALA A 70 5.78 7.46 -4.88
N ILE A 71 5.37 7.77 -3.63
CA ILE A 71 3.96 8.04 -3.28
C ILE A 71 3.37 9.20 -4.09
N PRO A 72 3.96 10.43 -4.10
CA PRO A 72 3.43 11.52 -4.91
C PRO A 72 3.42 11.21 -6.41
N PHE A 73 4.42 10.51 -6.94
CA PHE A 73 4.48 10.19 -8.35
C PHE A 73 3.39 9.21 -8.79
N PHE A 74 3.21 8.09 -8.07
CA PHE A 74 2.15 7.13 -8.38
C PHE A 74 0.76 7.72 -8.13
N THR A 75 0.58 8.52 -7.08
CA THR A 75 -0.68 9.22 -6.83
C THR A 75 -1.02 10.17 -7.97
N PHE A 76 -0.06 10.98 -8.40
CA PHE A 76 -0.25 11.92 -9.52
C PHE A 76 -0.56 11.17 -10.82
N MET A 77 0.18 10.11 -11.14
CA MET A 77 -0.09 9.24 -12.28
C MET A 77 -1.54 8.75 -12.26
N GLY A 78 -1.96 8.15 -11.14
CA GLY A 78 -3.29 7.58 -10.99
C GLY A 78 -4.41 8.62 -11.15
N ILE A 79 -4.26 9.80 -10.53
CA ILE A 79 -5.26 10.88 -10.60
C ILE A 79 -5.34 11.47 -12.01
N ILE A 80 -4.22 11.65 -12.72
CA ILE A 80 -4.21 12.10 -14.12
C ILE A 80 -4.94 11.09 -15.01
N LEU A 81 -4.64 9.80 -14.90
CA LEU A 81 -5.31 8.75 -15.67
C LEU A 81 -6.82 8.70 -15.39
N GLN A 82 -7.20 8.85 -14.12
CA GLN A 82 -8.60 8.88 -13.71
C GLN A 82 -9.34 10.11 -14.24
N ARG A 83 -8.81 11.32 -13.99
CA ARG A 83 -9.49 12.57 -14.31
C ARG A 83 -9.48 12.94 -15.80
N SER A 84 -8.59 12.36 -16.58
CA SER A 84 -8.60 12.48 -18.04
C SER A 84 -9.72 11.67 -18.72
N GLY A 85 -10.57 10.95 -17.96
CA GLY A 85 -11.66 10.12 -18.49
C GLY A 85 -11.19 8.84 -19.17
N MET A 86 -9.92 8.46 -19.01
CA MET A 86 -9.41 7.19 -19.55
C MET A 86 -10.06 5.98 -18.87
N ALA A 87 -10.42 6.10 -17.59
CA ALA A 87 -11.13 5.07 -16.86
C ALA A 87 -12.53 4.79 -17.45
N GLU A 88 -13.22 5.84 -17.91
CA GLU A 88 -14.53 5.75 -18.57
C GLU A 88 -14.41 5.01 -19.91
N ASP A 89 -13.43 5.42 -20.75
CA ASP A 89 -13.19 4.78 -22.05
C ASP A 89 -12.83 3.29 -21.90
N LEU A 90 -12.06 2.94 -20.86
CA LEU A 90 -11.71 1.55 -20.52
C LEU A 90 -12.95 0.72 -20.21
N LEU A 91 -13.80 1.23 -19.31
CA LEU A 91 -15.01 0.53 -18.89
C LEU A 91 -16.02 0.41 -20.02
N GLU A 92 -16.18 1.44 -20.85
CA GLU A 92 -17.04 1.41 -22.00
C GLU A 92 -16.57 0.38 -23.02
N SER A 93 -15.29 0.43 -23.42
CA SER A 93 -14.71 -0.51 -24.40
C SER A 93 -14.75 -1.95 -23.91
N ALA A 94 -14.41 -2.20 -22.64
CA ALA A 94 -14.49 -3.53 -22.05
C ALA A 94 -15.96 -4.01 -21.91
N GLY A 95 -16.87 -3.12 -21.54
CA GLY A 95 -18.30 -3.40 -21.47
C GLY A 95 -18.88 -3.80 -22.84
N GLN A 96 -18.47 -3.12 -23.91
CA GLN A 96 -18.85 -3.47 -25.29
C GLN A 96 -18.25 -4.81 -25.73
N LEU A 97 -16.99 -5.11 -25.35
CA LEU A 97 -16.30 -6.36 -25.69
C LEU A 97 -17.03 -7.58 -25.13
N PHE A 98 -17.35 -7.54 -23.84
CA PHE A 98 -18.00 -8.65 -23.14
C PHE A 98 -19.53 -8.57 -23.19
N GLY A 99 -20.13 -7.54 -23.78
CA GLY A 99 -21.55 -7.22 -23.68
C GLY A 99 -22.50 -8.31 -24.17
N ARG A 100 -22.06 -9.24 -25.02
CA ARG A 100 -22.87 -10.37 -25.51
C ARG A 100 -23.04 -11.49 -24.47
N VAL A 101 -22.13 -11.57 -23.51
CA VAL A 101 -22.08 -12.66 -22.54
C VAL A 101 -22.83 -12.24 -21.28
N PRO A 102 -23.67 -13.12 -20.69
CA PRO A 102 -24.18 -12.89 -19.34
C PRO A 102 -23.02 -12.58 -18.38
N GLY A 103 -23.17 -11.55 -17.57
CA GLY A 103 -22.06 -11.10 -16.73
C GLY A 103 -21.01 -10.22 -17.40
N GLY A 104 -21.17 -9.87 -18.68
CA GLY A 104 -20.18 -9.13 -19.47
C GLY A 104 -19.70 -7.84 -18.81
N LEU A 105 -20.61 -7.01 -18.27
CA LEU A 105 -20.23 -5.83 -17.50
C LEU A 105 -19.47 -6.18 -16.22
N GLY A 106 -19.76 -7.32 -15.59
CA GLY A 106 -19.03 -7.77 -14.40
C GLY A 106 -17.59 -8.15 -14.73
N TYR A 107 -17.35 -8.86 -15.84
CA TYR A 107 -15.98 -9.13 -16.32
C TYR A 107 -15.24 -7.83 -16.65
N ALA A 108 -15.90 -6.90 -17.32
CA ALA A 108 -15.32 -5.59 -17.61
C ALA A 108 -14.92 -4.85 -16.32
N VAL A 109 -15.80 -4.82 -15.31
CA VAL A 109 -15.52 -4.18 -14.01
C VAL A 109 -14.35 -4.82 -13.30
N ILE A 110 -14.24 -6.16 -13.28
CA ILE A 110 -13.10 -6.83 -12.63
C ILE A 110 -11.79 -6.51 -13.35
N LEU A 111 -11.73 -6.65 -14.66
CA LEU A 111 -10.50 -6.42 -15.44
C LEU A 111 -10.08 -4.96 -15.44
N VAL A 112 -11.02 -4.05 -15.68
CA VAL A 112 -10.75 -2.62 -15.66
C VAL A 112 -10.50 -2.15 -14.22
N GLY A 113 -11.20 -2.71 -13.24
CA GLY A 113 -10.95 -2.45 -11.82
C GLY A 113 -9.55 -2.86 -11.40
N ALA A 114 -9.06 -4.03 -11.83
CA ALA A 114 -7.68 -4.45 -11.60
C ALA A 114 -6.67 -3.50 -12.27
N LEU A 115 -6.95 -3.04 -13.49
CA LEU A 115 -6.10 -2.09 -14.20
C LEU A 115 -6.10 -0.71 -13.52
N LEU A 116 -7.27 -0.21 -13.09
CA LEU A 116 -7.39 1.04 -12.35
C LEU A 116 -6.73 0.93 -10.97
N ALA A 117 -6.86 -0.21 -10.32
CA ALA A 117 -6.19 -0.51 -9.07
C ALA A 117 -4.67 -0.35 -9.20
N ALA A 118 -4.09 -0.94 -10.26
CA ALA A 118 -2.66 -0.82 -10.58
C ALA A 118 -2.23 0.62 -10.92
N THR A 119 -3.13 1.45 -11.44
CA THR A 119 -2.78 2.84 -11.81
C THR A 119 -2.96 3.83 -10.65
N THR A 120 -3.95 3.62 -9.80
CA THR A 120 -4.31 4.59 -8.74
C THR A 120 -3.66 4.27 -7.40
N GLY A 121 -3.48 2.99 -7.09
CA GLY A 121 -2.98 2.52 -5.79
C GLY A 121 -3.86 2.93 -4.58
N VAL A 122 -5.05 3.53 -4.81
CA VAL A 122 -5.94 4.06 -3.77
C VAL A 122 -7.35 3.51 -3.94
N VAL A 123 -7.85 2.82 -2.92
CA VAL A 123 -9.19 2.20 -2.93
C VAL A 123 -10.32 3.21 -3.16
N ALA A 124 -10.26 4.35 -2.47
CA ALA A 124 -11.28 5.39 -2.59
C ALA A 124 -11.44 5.86 -4.04
N ALA A 125 -10.33 6.15 -4.73
CA ALA A 125 -10.33 6.59 -6.11
C ALA A 125 -10.92 5.52 -7.04
N SER A 126 -10.51 4.26 -6.90
CA SER A 126 -10.97 3.14 -7.71
C SER A 126 -12.47 2.87 -7.51
N VAL A 127 -12.92 2.76 -6.26
CA VAL A 127 -14.33 2.45 -5.95
C VAL A 127 -15.26 3.58 -6.36
N ILE A 128 -14.89 4.84 -6.06
CA ILE A 128 -15.72 6.01 -6.43
C ILE A 128 -15.83 6.13 -7.94
N SER A 129 -14.73 6.02 -8.69
CA SER A 129 -14.75 6.12 -10.15
C SER A 129 -15.57 5.03 -10.79
N MET A 130 -15.34 3.76 -10.41
CA MET A 130 -16.14 2.65 -10.92
C MET A 130 -17.61 2.76 -10.49
N GLY A 131 -17.87 3.26 -9.28
CA GLY A 131 -19.23 3.50 -8.78
C GLY A 131 -19.97 4.54 -9.61
N LEU A 132 -19.33 5.65 -9.95
CA LEU A 132 -19.93 6.71 -10.77
C LEU A 132 -20.19 6.27 -12.23
N ILE A 133 -19.28 5.47 -12.79
CA ILE A 133 -19.33 5.10 -14.21
C ILE A 133 -20.15 3.83 -14.42
N SER A 134 -19.82 2.76 -13.69
CA SER A 134 -20.39 1.43 -13.95
C SER A 134 -21.71 1.17 -13.23
N LEU A 135 -21.90 1.72 -12.02
CA LEU A 135 -23.11 1.43 -11.25
C LEU A 135 -24.39 1.89 -11.95
N PRO A 136 -24.49 3.12 -12.49
CA PRO A 136 -25.69 3.53 -13.23
C PRO A 136 -25.98 2.65 -14.44
N VAL A 137 -24.94 2.21 -15.15
CA VAL A 137 -25.06 1.32 -16.31
C VAL A 137 -25.55 -0.07 -15.88
N MET A 138 -24.98 -0.62 -14.80
CA MET A 138 -25.42 -1.91 -14.26
C MET A 138 -26.85 -1.87 -13.76
N MET A 139 -27.27 -0.79 -13.08
CA MET A 139 -28.64 -0.59 -12.62
C MET A 139 -29.62 -0.46 -13.79
N ARG A 140 -29.29 0.31 -14.82
CA ARG A 140 -30.06 0.48 -16.07
C ARG A 140 -30.35 -0.86 -16.74
N TYR A 141 -29.36 -1.73 -16.81
CA TYR A 141 -29.50 -3.06 -17.44
C TYR A 141 -29.88 -4.17 -16.45
N LYS A 142 -30.49 -3.78 -15.33
CA LYS A 142 -31.15 -4.71 -14.37
C LYS A 142 -30.21 -5.74 -13.74
N TYR A 143 -28.94 -5.38 -13.54
CA TYR A 143 -28.07 -6.17 -12.69
C TYR A 143 -28.64 -6.25 -11.27
N HIS A 144 -28.49 -7.40 -10.64
CA HIS A 144 -28.84 -7.56 -9.24
C HIS A 144 -27.99 -6.62 -8.36
N TYR A 145 -28.63 -5.71 -7.64
CA TYR A 145 -27.98 -4.63 -6.91
C TYR A 145 -26.87 -5.08 -5.96
N PRO A 146 -27.10 -6.12 -5.11
CA PRO A 146 -26.02 -6.66 -4.30
C PRO A 146 -24.81 -7.12 -5.13
N THR A 147 -25.04 -7.83 -6.23
CA THR A 147 -23.94 -8.30 -7.08
C THR A 147 -23.18 -7.16 -7.73
N ALA A 148 -23.86 -6.13 -8.22
CA ALA A 148 -23.22 -4.94 -8.78
C ALA A 148 -22.37 -4.20 -7.71
N ALA A 149 -22.93 -4.01 -6.51
CA ALA A 149 -22.22 -3.38 -5.40
C ALA A 149 -20.96 -4.17 -5.00
N GLY A 150 -21.09 -5.49 -4.84
CA GLY A 150 -19.96 -6.35 -4.49
C GLY A 150 -18.86 -6.35 -5.53
N LEU A 151 -19.21 -6.39 -6.84
CA LEU A 151 -18.24 -6.31 -7.93
C LEU A 151 -17.43 -5.02 -7.88
N LEU A 152 -18.11 -3.88 -7.71
CA LEU A 152 -17.46 -2.57 -7.68
C LEU A 152 -16.53 -2.41 -6.46
N THR A 153 -17.00 -2.82 -5.28
CA THR A 153 -16.20 -2.73 -4.05
C THR A 153 -15.07 -3.75 -4.04
N GLY A 154 -15.34 -4.99 -4.47
CA GLY A 154 -14.34 -6.05 -4.54
C GLY A 154 -13.24 -5.76 -5.56
N ALA A 155 -13.60 -5.30 -6.77
CA ALA A 155 -12.61 -4.91 -7.77
C ALA A 155 -11.81 -3.67 -7.34
N GLY A 156 -12.48 -2.70 -6.69
CA GLY A 156 -11.80 -1.49 -6.21
C GLY A 156 -10.84 -1.72 -5.05
N SER A 157 -11.10 -2.69 -4.17
CA SER A 157 -10.21 -3.02 -3.05
C SER A 157 -8.89 -3.66 -3.51
N LEU A 158 -8.82 -4.18 -4.74
CA LEU A 158 -7.58 -4.70 -5.33
C LEU A 158 -6.45 -3.67 -5.41
N ALA A 159 -6.75 -2.37 -5.30
CA ALA A 159 -5.76 -1.30 -5.31
C ALA A 159 -4.73 -1.40 -4.17
N GLN A 160 -5.01 -2.17 -3.13
CA GLN A 160 -4.05 -2.37 -2.03
C GLN A 160 -3.01 -3.45 -2.34
N ILE A 161 -3.34 -4.44 -3.17
CA ILE A 161 -2.47 -5.59 -3.40
C ILE A 161 -1.88 -5.67 -4.82
N ILE A 162 -2.54 -5.07 -5.82
CA ILE A 162 -2.02 -5.10 -7.20
C ILE A 162 -0.89 -4.09 -7.36
N PRO A 163 0.35 -4.51 -7.72
CA PRO A 163 1.43 -3.58 -8.05
C PRO A 163 1.10 -2.70 -9.27
N PRO A 164 1.57 -1.43 -9.28
CA PRO A 164 2.20 -0.67 -8.22
C PRO A 164 1.18 -0.15 -7.19
N SER A 165 1.25 -0.65 -5.97
CA SER A 165 0.36 -0.26 -4.87
C SER A 165 1.06 0.64 -3.87
N LEU A 166 0.41 1.73 -3.45
CA LEU A 166 0.91 2.62 -2.41
C LEU A 166 0.99 1.90 -1.04
N VAL A 167 0.08 0.97 -0.79
CA VAL A 167 0.08 0.17 0.44
C VAL A 167 1.35 -0.66 0.55
N LEU A 168 1.73 -1.32 -0.56
CA LEU A 168 2.95 -2.14 -0.59
C LEU A 168 4.22 -1.31 -0.44
N ILE A 169 4.28 -0.09 -1.02
CA ILE A 169 5.40 0.84 -0.84
C ILE A 169 5.57 1.19 0.64
N VAL A 170 4.47 1.61 1.27
CA VAL A 170 4.47 2.03 2.67
C VAL A 170 4.82 0.87 3.61
N LEU A 171 4.24 -0.30 3.39
CA LEU A 171 4.57 -1.49 4.18
C LEU A 171 6.02 -1.92 3.99
N ALA A 172 6.56 -1.84 2.76
CA ALA A 172 7.94 -2.18 2.47
C ALA A 172 8.90 -1.22 3.17
N ASP A 173 8.63 0.08 3.13
CA ASP A 173 9.42 1.09 3.82
C ASP A 173 9.42 0.88 5.34
N VAL A 174 8.24 0.71 5.95
CA VAL A 174 8.09 0.53 7.40
C VAL A 174 8.73 -0.78 7.89
N LEU A 175 8.62 -1.85 7.12
CA LEU A 175 9.21 -3.15 7.44
C LEU A 175 10.66 -3.28 6.98
N SER A 176 11.23 -2.21 6.38
CA SER A 176 12.63 -2.14 5.90
C SER A 176 12.97 -3.25 4.90
N VAL A 177 12.04 -3.55 3.98
CA VAL A 177 12.22 -4.52 2.90
C VAL A 177 12.22 -3.85 1.53
N SER A 178 12.76 -4.53 0.52
CA SER A 178 12.79 -4.02 -0.85
C SER A 178 11.38 -3.87 -1.43
N VAL A 179 11.05 -2.69 -1.98
CA VAL A 179 9.78 -2.47 -2.69
C VAL A 179 9.69 -3.34 -3.95
N LYS A 180 10.82 -3.60 -4.64
CA LYS A 180 10.87 -4.55 -5.78
C LYS A 180 10.40 -5.93 -5.33
N ASP A 181 10.93 -6.43 -4.21
CA ASP A 181 10.60 -7.75 -3.69
C ASP A 181 9.16 -7.79 -3.17
N ALA A 182 8.69 -6.72 -2.51
CA ALA A 182 7.29 -6.58 -2.11
C ALA A 182 6.33 -6.65 -3.32
N TYR A 183 6.66 -5.98 -4.43
CA TYR A 183 5.88 -6.04 -5.66
C TYR A 183 5.95 -7.42 -6.33
N THR A 184 7.14 -8.02 -6.36
CA THR A 184 7.33 -9.36 -6.93
C THR A 184 6.54 -10.41 -6.13
N GLY A 185 6.63 -10.37 -4.81
CA GLY A 185 5.87 -11.26 -3.92
C GLY A 185 4.36 -11.06 -3.98
N ALA A 186 3.89 -9.82 -4.19
CA ALA A 186 2.46 -9.51 -4.27
C ALA A 186 1.82 -9.88 -5.62
N LEU A 187 2.60 -10.04 -6.69
CA LEU A 187 2.08 -10.22 -8.05
C LEU A 187 1.22 -11.49 -8.19
N PHE A 188 1.72 -12.65 -7.74
CA PHE A 188 0.96 -13.90 -7.80
C PHE A 188 -0.29 -13.88 -6.92
N PRO A 189 -0.24 -13.47 -5.65
CA PRO A 189 -1.41 -13.27 -4.83
C PRO A 189 -2.47 -12.35 -5.48
N ALA A 190 -2.05 -11.25 -6.06
CA ALA A 190 -2.95 -10.32 -6.75
C ALA A 190 -3.64 -10.99 -7.95
N LEU A 191 -2.88 -11.67 -8.81
CA LEU A 191 -3.42 -12.41 -9.95
C LEU A 191 -4.33 -13.55 -9.52
N MET A 192 -4.03 -14.23 -8.40
CA MET A 192 -4.88 -15.27 -7.82
C MET A 192 -6.23 -14.70 -7.39
N VAL A 193 -6.25 -13.56 -6.69
CA VAL A 193 -7.51 -12.89 -6.31
C VAL A 193 -8.32 -12.49 -7.53
N VAL A 194 -7.70 -11.85 -8.53
CA VAL A 194 -8.37 -11.47 -9.79
C VAL A 194 -8.97 -12.71 -10.47
N SER A 195 -8.22 -13.82 -10.51
CA SER A 195 -8.68 -15.08 -11.08
C SER A 195 -9.90 -15.64 -10.35
N PHE A 196 -9.91 -15.60 -9.01
CA PHE A 196 -11.07 -16.03 -8.23
C PHE A 196 -12.30 -15.15 -8.44
N LEU A 197 -12.11 -13.84 -8.60
CA LEU A 197 -13.20 -12.92 -8.96
C LEU A 197 -13.76 -13.25 -10.35
N LEU A 198 -12.91 -13.53 -11.32
CA LEU A 198 -13.33 -13.94 -12.67
C LEU A 198 -14.05 -15.30 -12.66
N ILE A 199 -13.55 -16.27 -11.88
CA ILE A 199 -14.20 -17.58 -11.70
C ILE A 199 -15.57 -17.40 -11.03
N TYR A 200 -15.68 -16.55 -10.00
CA TYR A 200 -16.96 -16.24 -9.37
C TYR A 200 -17.96 -15.68 -10.39
N MET A 201 -17.52 -14.70 -11.21
CA MET A 201 -18.36 -14.16 -12.28
C MET A 201 -18.76 -15.22 -13.30
N PHE A 202 -17.84 -16.09 -13.69
CA PHE A 202 -18.09 -17.18 -14.61
C PHE A 202 -19.16 -18.15 -14.07
N VAL A 203 -19.00 -18.59 -12.83
CA VAL A 203 -19.99 -19.45 -12.16
C VAL A 203 -21.36 -18.76 -12.09
N LEU A 204 -21.37 -17.47 -11.68
CA LEU A 204 -22.62 -16.71 -11.56
C LEU A 204 -23.32 -16.53 -12.92
N SER A 205 -22.58 -16.30 -14.00
CA SER A 205 -23.10 -16.14 -15.35
C SER A 205 -23.77 -17.41 -15.90
N ILE A 206 -23.34 -18.58 -15.43
CA ILE A 206 -23.91 -19.88 -15.80
C ILE A 206 -25.09 -20.27 -14.89
N VAL A 207 -24.89 -20.14 -13.57
CA VAL A 207 -25.87 -20.65 -12.57
C VAL A 207 -27.07 -19.71 -12.43
N LYS A 208 -26.83 -18.39 -12.48
CA LYS A 208 -27.88 -17.35 -12.30
C LYS A 208 -27.71 -16.21 -13.31
N PRO A 209 -27.87 -16.46 -14.62
CA PRO A 209 -27.69 -15.43 -15.66
C PRO A 209 -28.68 -14.27 -15.51
N SER A 210 -29.83 -14.47 -14.86
CA SER A 210 -30.79 -13.41 -14.59
C SER A 210 -30.30 -12.34 -13.61
N MET A 211 -29.31 -12.65 -12.77
CA MET A 211 -28.69 -11.67 -11.85
C MET A 211 -27.68 -10.76 -12.55
N VAL A 212 -27.14 -11.21 -13.68
CA VAL A 212 -26.08 -10.54 -14.45
C VAL A 212 -26.40 -10.58 -15.95
N PRO A 213 -27.50 -9.92 -16.38
CA PRO A 213 -27.96 -10.02 -17.75
C PRO A 213 -26.93 -9.45 -18.74
N PRO A 214 -26.91 -9.96 -19.99
CA PRO A 214 -26.07 -9.38 -21.04
C PRO A 214 -26.59 -8.00 -21.46
N LEU A 215 -25.73 -7.20 -22.07
CA LEU A 215 -26.13 -5.91 -22.64
C LEU A 215 -27.14 -6.13 -23.79
N PRO A 216 -28.26 -5.39 -23.84
CA PRO A 216 -29.18 -5.41 -24.97
C PRO A 216 -28.47 -5.09 -26.29
N GLU A 217 -29.05 -5.55 -27.41
CA GLU A 217 -28.43 -5.28 -28.72
C GLU A 217 -28.35 -3.80 -29.08
N GLU A 218 -29.29 -3.02 -28.61
CA GLU A 218 -29.37 -1.57 -28.79
C GLU A 218 -28.25 -0.82 -28.06
N ALA A 219 -27.81 -1.35 -26.95
CA ALA A 219 -26.71 -0.79 -26.16
C ALA A 219 -25.30 -1.16 -26.70
N ARG A 220 -25.25 -2.16 -27.61
CA ARG A 220 -23.99 -2.61 -28.23
C ARG A 220 -23.75 -1.82 -29.53
N THR A 221 -23.22 -0.61 -29.38
CA THR A 221 -23.00 0.35 -30.47
C THR A 221 -21.76 0.03 -31.28
N LEU A 222 -20.70 -0.49 -30.65
CA LEU A 222 -19.43 -0.79 -31.30
C LEU A 222 -19.39 -2.23 -31.80
N ARG A 223 -19.03 -2.44 -33.08
CA ARG A 223 -18.97 -3.77 -33.69
C ARG A 223 -17.73 -3.89 -34.62
N GLY A 224 -17.19 -5.09 -34.72
CA GLY A 224 -16.13 -5.43 -35.68
C GLY A 224 -14.87 -4.59 -35.48
N SER A 225 -14.42 -3.93 -36.54
CA SER A 225 -13.18 -3.14 -36.55
C SER A 225 -13.26 -1.91 -35.63
N GLU A 226 -14.43 -1.30 -35.47
CA GLU A 226 -14.59 -0.15 -34.56
C GLU A 226 -14.40 -0.55 -33.10
N LEU A 227 -14.96 -1.70 -32.70
CA LEU A 227 -14.73 -2.25 -31.36
C LEU A 227 -13.24 -2.59 -31.15
N PHE A 228 -12.59 -3.23 -32.12
CA PHE A 228 -11.18 -3.55 -32.02
C PHE A 228 -10.30 -2.30 -31.88
N ILE A 229 -10.56 -1.25 -32.67
CA ILE A 229 -9.85 0.03 -32.58
C ILE A 229 -10.12 0.68 -31.23
N SER A 230 -11.36 0.68 -30.73
CA SER A 230 -11.73 1.22 -29.44
C SER A 230 -10.96 0.54 -28.31
N ILE A 231 -10.89 -0.80 -28.29
CA ILE A 231 -10.12 -1.56 -27.33
C ILE A 231 -8.63 -1.21 -27.41
N LEU A 232 -8.06 -1.23 -28.61
CA LEU A 232 -6.66 -0.95 -28.81
C LEU A 232 -6.29 0.47 -28.36
N THR A 233 -7.12 1.45 -28.66
CA THR A 233 -6.86 2.84 -28.29
C THR A 233 -7.16 3.14 -26.83
N SER A 234 -8.12 2.47 -26.21
CA SER A 234 -8.50 2.73 -24.80
C SER A 234 -7.68 1.91 -23.83
N MET A 235 -7.51 0.59 -24.06
CA MET A 235 -6.87 -0.30 -23.10
C MET A 235 -5.35 -0.38 -23.26
N LEU A 236 -4.83 -0.37 -24.50
CA LEU A 236 -3.42 -0.58 -24.74
C LEU A 236 -2.51 0.48 -24.10
N PRO A 237 -2.80 1.80 -24.18
CA PRO A 237 -1.90 2.82 -23.63
C PRO A 237 -1.72 2.74 -22.11
N PRO A 238 -2.77 2.61 -21.26
CA PRO A 238 -2.60 2.41 -19.83
C PRO A 238 -1.88 1.10 -19.50
N VAL A 239 -2.18 0.02 -20.24
CA VAL A 239 -1.50 -1.28 -20.06
C VAL A 239 0.00 -1.16 -20.35
N ILE A 240 0.37 -0.55 -21.48
CA ILE A 240 1.78 -0.31 -21.83
C ILE A 240 2.46 0.53 -20.74
N LEU A 241 1.79 1.57 -20.23
CA LEU A 241 2.34 2.41 -19.18
C LEU A 241 2.64 1.60 -17.92
N ILE A 242 1.70 0.76 -17.47
CA ILE A 242 1.88 -0.10 -16.29
C ILE A 242 3.03 -1.09 -16.54
N PHE A 243 3.06 -1.76 -17.69
CA PHE A 243 4.13 -2.69 -18.02
C PHE A 243 5.50 -2.01 -18.12
N LEU A 244 5.55 -0.77 -18.62
CA LEU A 244 6.79 -0.01 -18.67
C LEU A 244 7.28 0.32 -17.26
N VAL A 245 6.40 0.80 -16.40
CA VAL A 245 6.73 1.15 -15.00
C VAL A 245 7.12 -0.09 -14.20
N LEU A 246 6.28 -1.12 -14.17
CA LEU A 246 6.56 -2.34 -13.42
C LEU A 246 7.71 -3.13 -14.02
N GLY A 247 7.76 -3.23 -15.35
CA GLY A 247 8.81 -3.96 -16.05
C GLY A 247 10.20 -3.40 -15.75
N THR A 248 10.36 -2.07 -15.76
CA THR A 248 11.64 -1.44 -15.42
C THR A 248 12.04 -1.64 -13.97
N ILE A 249 11.07 -1.66 -13.03
CA ILE A 249 11.31 -1.96 -11.62
C ILE A 249 11.71 -3.44 -11.43
N PHE A 250 10.99 -4.38 -12.04
CA PHE A 250 11.27 -5.82 -11.89
C PHE A 250 12.63 -6.23 -12.48
N ILE A 251 12.99 -5.65 -13.63
CA ILE A 251 14.31 -5.90 -14.25
C ILE A 251 15.44 -5.18 -13.46
N GLY A 252 15.10 -4.23 -12.59
CA GLY A 252 16.06 -3.46 -11.80
C GLY A 252 16.69 -2.28 -12.57
N TRP A 253 16.06 -1.84 -13.67
CA TRP A 253 16.51 -0.66 -14.43
C TRP A 253 16.09 0.67 -13.79
N ALA A 254 15.04 0.64 -13.01
CA ALA A 254 14.52 1.82 -12.31
C ALA A 254 14.17 1.48 -10.87
N THR A 255 14.43 2.42 -9.97
CA THR A 255 13.88 2.40 -8.61
C THR A 255 12.38 2.63 -8.65
N PRO A 256 11.62 2.31 -7.59
CA PRO A 256 10.19 2.61 -7.51
C PRO A 256 9.88 4.09 -7.71
N THR A 257 10.74 4.98 -7.25
CA THR A 257 10.61 6.43 -7.40
C THR A 257 10.80 6.86 -8.86
N GLU A 258 11.83 6.37 -9.52
CA GLU A 258 12.07 6.61 -10.95
C GLU A 258 10.94 6.03 -11.81
N GLY A 259 10.50 4.79 -11.50
CA GLY A 259 9.36 4.17 -12.16
C GLY A 259 8.07 4.99 -12.00
N GLY A 260 7.82 5.49 -10.78
CA GLY A 260 6.70 6.39 -10.50
C GLY A 260 6.79 7.70 -11.28
N ALA A 261 7.97 8.31 -11.36
CA ALA A 261 8.21 9.54 -12.13
C ALA A 261 7.98 9.31 -13.64
N MET A 262 8.50 8.20 -14.18
CA MET A 262 8.23 7.81 -15.59
C MET A 262 6.72 7.59 -15.81
N GLY A 263 6.05 6.94 -14.87
CA GLY A 263 4.60 6.75 -14.88
C GLY A 263 3.82 8.07 -14.91
N ALA A 264 4.21 9.02 -14.06
CA ALA A 264 3.61 10.35 -14.00
C ALA A 264 3.77 11.12 -15.32
N VAL A 265 4.97 11.13 -15.90
CA VAL A 265 5.25 11.72 -17.20
C VAL A 265 4.46 11.01 -18.31
N GLY A 266 4.44 9.68 -18.30
CA GLY A 266 3.68 8.88 -19.27
C GLY A 266 2.18 9.17 -19.20
N ALA A 267 1.59 9.30 -18.01
CA ALA A 267 0.18 9.66 -17.84
C ALA A 267 -0.13 11.07 -18.38
N LEU A 268 0.76 12.05 -18.14
CA LEU A 268 0.65 13.38 -18.72
C LEU A 268 0.69 13.33 -20.26
N LEU A 269 1.66 12.63 -20.83
CA LEU A 269 1.80 12.47 -22.27
C LEU A 269 0.56 11.83 -22.90
N LEU A 270 0.03 10.75 -22.28
CA LEU A 270 -1.20 10.10 -22.73
C LEU A 270 -2.40 11.05 -22.70
N SER A 271 -2.54 11.87 -21.63
CA SER A 271 -3.61 12.86 -21.51
C SER A 271 -3.48 13.98 -22.55
N ILE A 272 -2.27 14.43 -22.87
CA ILE A 272 -1.99 15.41 -23.94
C ILE A 272 -2.36 14.82 -25.31
N LEU A 273 -1.87 13.62 -25.62
CA LEU A 273 -2.14 12.94 -26.90
C LEU A 273 -3.64 12.74 -27.14
N ARG A 274 -4.38 12.47 -26.08
CA ARG A 274 -5.84 12.36 -26.11
C ARG A 274 -6.57 13.70 -26.06
N ARG A 275 -5.87 14.81 -25.99
CA ARG A 275 -6.41 16.18 -25.87
C ARG A 275 -7.38 16.37 -24.70
N ARG A 276 -7.14 15.61 -23.62
CA ARG A 276 -7.97 15.66 -22.40
C ARG A 276 -7.26 16.33 -21.21
N LEU A 277 -6.00 16.73 -21.37
CA LEU A 277 -5.27 17.47 -20.34
C LEU A 277 -5.74 18.93 -20.35
N THR A 278 -6.44 19.33 -19.31
CA THR A 278 -6.84 20.71 -19.05
C THR A 278 -6.11 21.24 -17.82
N TRP A 279 -6.04 22.57 -17.68
CA TRP A 279 -5.47 23.19 -16.48
C TRP A 279 -6.19 22.74 -15.20
N ASP A 280 -7.52 22.58 -15.24
CA ASP A 280 -8.32 22.14 -14.10
C ASP A 280 -8.01 20.69 -13.70
N VAL A 281 -7.82 19.79 -14.67
CA VAL A 281 -7.39 18.42 -14.43
C VAL A 281 -6.01 18.40 -13.77
N THR A 282 -5.05 19.14 -14.32
CA THR A 282 -3.67 19.21 -13.79
C THR A 282 -3.65 19.80 -12.38
N LYS A 283 -4.32 20.94 -12.17
CA LYS A 283 -4.41 21.58 -10.86
C LYS A 283 -5.03 20.65 -9.82
N SER A 284 -6.16 20.03 -10.18
CA SER A 284 -6.84 19.09 -9.28
C SER A 284 -5.99 17.85 -8.97
N ALA A 285 -5.20 17.35 -9.94
CA ALA A 285 -4.28 16.27 -9.71
C ALA A 285 -3.15 16.68 -8.74
N LEU A 286 -2.56 17.85 -8.94
CA LEU A 286 -1.53 18.41 -8.05
C LEU A 286 -2.08 18.63 -6.63
N ASP A 287 -3.25 19.24 -6.50
CA ASP A 287 -3.88 19.50 -5.19
C ASP A 287 -4.17 18.19 -4.43
N SER A 288 -4.68 17.18 -5.12
CA SER A 288 -4.98 15.87 -4.51
C SER A 288 -3.70 15.14 -4.14
N THR A 289 -2.68 15.17 -5.00
CA THR A 289 -1.36 14.57 -4.73
C THR A 289 -0.71 15.25 -3.54
N ALA A 290 -0.70 16.59 -3.49
CA ALA A 290 -0.14 17.33 -2.37
C ALA A 290 -0.84 16.98 -1.04
N LYS A 291 -2.18 16.89 -1.05
CA LYS A 291 -2.95 16.53 0.14
C LYS A 291 -2.60 15.13 0.64
N LEU A 292 -2.58 14.13 -0.25
CA LEU A 292 -2.27 12.76 0.14
C LEU A 292 -0.82 12.62 0.61
N SER A 293 0.13 13.18 -0.13
CA SER A 293 1.55 13.11 0.25
C SER A 293 1.82 13.79 1.59
N THR A 294 1.23 14.97 1.81
CA THR A 294 1.34 15.67 3.09
C THR A 294 0.72 14.86 4.23
N PHE A 295 -0.46 14.27 4.00
CA PHE A 295 -1.12 13.41 4.99
C PHE A 295 -0.24 12.24 5.40
N VAL A 296 0.34 11.51 4.43
CA VAL A 296 1.23 10.38 4.67
C VAL A 296 2.49 10.82 5.43
N MET A 297 3.15 11.89 5.00
CA MET A 297 4.36 12.41 5.66
C MET A 297 4.08 12.84 7.10
N PHE A 298 2.93 13.47 7.36
CA PHE A 298 2.57 13.89 8.72
C PHE A 298 2.30 12.70 9.64
N ILE A 299 1.66 11.63 9.15
CA ILE A 299 1.46 10.41 9.94
C ILE A 299 2.80 9.77 10.26
N LEU A 300 3.73 9.69 9.29
CA LEU A 300 5.09 9.18 9.53
C LEU A 300 5.83 9.95 10.62
N VAL A 301 5.79 11.27 10.59
CA VAL A 301 6.40 12.12 11.62
C VAL A 301 5.78 11.82 12.98
N GLY A 302 4.44 11.80 13.06
CA GLY A 302 3.72 11.49 14.30
C GLY A 302 4.05 10.09 14.84
N SER A 303 4.05 9.10 13.96
CA SER A 303 4.41 7.71 14.29
C SER A 303 5.87 7.58 14.74
N SER A 304 6.80 8.28 14.11
CA SER A 304 8.21 8.27 14.49
C SER A 304 8.44 8.82 15.89
N ILE A 305 7.71 9.90 16.27
CA ILE A 305 7.75 10.46 17.62
C ILE A 305 7.17 9.47 18.63
N PHE A 306 6.02 8.87 18.32
CA PHE A 306 5.40 7.83 19.14
C PHE A 306 6.34 6.63 19.35
N ALA A 307 6.87 6.08 18.26
CA ALA A 307 7.75 4.92 18.29
C ALA A 307 9.06 5.18 19.07
N LEU A 308 9.63 6.40 18.96
CA LEU A 308 10.80 6.79 19.74
C LEU A 308 10.54 6.71 21.23
N SER A 309 9.44 7.34 21.69
CA SER A 309 9.07 7.37 23.10
C SER A 309 8.65 5.99 23.61
N PHE A 310 7.93 5.22 22.79
CA PHE A 310 7.49 3.88 23.15
C PHE A 310 8.66 2.90 23.36
N ARG A 311 9.65 2.93 22.46
CA ARG A 311 10.86 2.11 22.61
C ARG A 311 11.68 2.54 23.83
N ALA A 312 11.76 3.84 24.09
CA ALA A 312 12.53 4.36 25.22
C ALA A 312 11.99 3.91 26.59
N ILE A 313 10.70 3.62 26.69
CA ILE A 313 10.06 3.07 27.90
C ILE A 313 9.92 1.53 27.85
N ASN A 314 10.76 0.84 27.06
CA ASN A 314 10.75 -0.61 26.90
C ASN A 314 9.44 -1.17 26.30
N GLY A 315 8.76 -0.42 25.45
CA GLY A 315 7.51 -0.82 24.84
C GLY A 315 7.64 -2.01 23.90
N ASP A 316 8.77 -2.14 23.19
CA ASP A 316 9.10 -3.29 22.36
C ASP A 316 9.25 -4.58 23.18
N LEU A 317 9.94 -4.54 24.33
CA LEU A 317 10.03 -5.67 25.25
C LEU A 317 8.65 -6.08 25.80
N TRP A 318 7.81 -5.09 26.11
CA TRP A 318 6.44 -5.38 26.55
C TRP A 318 5.64 -6.09 25.44
N ILE A 319 5.76 -5.65 24.20
CA ILE A 319 5.11 -6.30 23.05
C ILE A 319 5.64 -7.72 22.87
N GLU A 320 6.95 -7.91 22.88
CA GLU A 320 7.57 -9.23 22.79
C GLU A 320 7.06 -10.18 23.88
N HIS A 321 7.01 -9.70 25.13
CA HIS A 321 6.45 -10.46 26.25
C HIS A 321 4.96 -10.78 26.04
N LEU A 322 4.15 -9.83 25.51
CA LEU A 322 2.75 -10.07 25.19
C LEU A 322 2.58 -11.20 24.18
N PHE A 323 3.42 -11.22 23.15
CA PHE A 323 3.39 -12.23 22.09
C PHE A 323 3.96 -13.60 22.55
N SER A 324 4.83 -13.65 23.56
CA SER A 324 5.34 -14.91 24.10
C SER A 324 4.27 -15.81 24.71
N PHE A 325 3.10 -15.26 25.09
CA PHE A 325 1.96 -16.03 25.58
C PHE A 325 1.12 -16.64 24.46
N ILE A 326 1.35 -16.29 23.19
CA ILE A 326 0.54 -16.79 22.08
C ILE A 326 1.03 -18.21 21.71
N PRO A 327 0.15 -19.21 21.78
CA PRO A 327 0.53 -20.55 21.37
C PRO A 327 0.67 -20.66 19.86
N GLY A 328 1.57 -21.53 19.38
CA GLY A 328 1.71 -21.83 17.96
C GLY A 328 2.95 -21.21 17.29
N GLY A 329 3.84 -20.57 18.05
CA GLY A 329 5.09 -20.00 17.52
C GLY A 329 4.84 -18.96 16.42
N GLU A 330 5.63 -19.01 15.35
CA GLU A 330 5.53 -18.08 14.20
C GLU A 330 4.14 -18.00 13.58
N MET A 331 3.52 -19.16 13.31
CA MET A 331 2.18 -19.22 12.72
C MET A 331 1.08 -18.68 13.66
N GLY A 332 1.21 -18.93 14.97
CA GLY A 332 0.32 -18.36 15.99
C GLY A 332 0.42 -16.86 16.04
N PHE A 333 1.63 -16.30 15.98
CA PHE A 333 1.89 -14.87 15.92
C PHE A 333 1.26 -14.24 14.69
N VAL A 334 1.54 -14.76 13.49
CA VAL A 334 1.01 -14.24 12.22
C VAL A 334 -0.53 -14.28 12.18
N LEU A 335 -1.13 -15.37 12.71
CA LEU A 335 -2.59 -15.47 12.81
C LEU A 335 -3.17 -14.42 13.75
N PHE A 336 -2.56 -14.23 14.91
CA PHE A 336 -3.00 -13.23 15.89
C PHE A 336 -2.88 -11.81 15.32
N VAL A 337 -1.74 -11.47 14.70
CA VAL A 337 -1.55 -10.18 14.01
C VAL A 337 -2.59 -10.00 12.91
N SER A 338 -2.87 -11.05 12.13
CA SER A 338 -3.89 -11.00 11.08
C SER A 338 -5.28 -10.68 11.65
N ILE A 339 -5.65 -11.23 12.80
CA ILE A 339 -6.92 -10.92 13.47
C ILE A 339 -6.95 -9.46 13.94
N ILE A 340 -5.85 -8.96 14.52
CA ILE A 340 -5.76 -7.56 14.96
C ILE A 340 -5.90 -6.61 13.77
N VAL A 341 -5.11 -6.83 12.70
CA VAL A 341 -5.16 -6.02 11.47
C VAL A 341 -6.56 -6.03 10.87
N PHE A 342 -7.21 -7.21 10.83
CA PHE A 342 -8.56 -7.35 10.32
C PHE A 342 -9.58 -6.52 11.12
N ILE A 343 -9.52 -6.56 12.45
CA ILE A 343 -10.42 -5.80 13.33
C ILE A 343 -10.14 -4.29 13.21
N LEU A 344 -8.87 -3.89 13.26
CA LEU A 344 -8.49 -2.48 13.17
C LEU A 344 -8.88 -1.87 11.82
N GLY A 345 -8.72 -2.62 10.72
CA GLY A 345 -9.06 -2.17 9.36
C GLY A 345 -10.56 -1.90 9.13
N PHE A 346 -11.45 -2.22 10.10
CA PHE A 346 -12.83 -1.74 10.05
C PHE A 346 -12.93 -0.24 10.37
N PHE A 347 -12.04 0.28 11.19
CA PHE A 347 -12.18 1.59 11.82
C PHE A 347 -11.12 2.60 11.38
N ILE A 348 -9.94 2.12 11.03
CA ILE A 348 -8.78 2.96 10.70
C ILE A 348 -8.26 2.63 9.29
N ASP A 349 -7.68 3.64 8.64
CA ASP A 349 -7.15 3.52 7.30
C ASP A 349 -5.85 2.69 7.27
N PHE A 350 -5.48 2.21 6.08
CA PHE A 350 -4.28 1.39 5.92
C PHE A 350 -2.98 2.13 6.28
N PHE A 351 -2.89 3.43 6.01
CA PHE A 351 -1.74 4.24 6.41
C PHE A 351 -1.54 4.24 7.92
N GLU A 352 -2.64 4.34 8.66
CA GLU A 352 -2.62 4.33 10.12
C GLU A 352 -2.18 2.96 10.65
N ILE A 353 -2.70 1.86 10.08
CA ILE A 353 -2.28 0.51 10.46
C ILE A 353 -0.80 0.30 10.13
N ALA A 354 -0.36 0.69 8.92
CA ALA A 354 1.02 0.53 8.50
C ALA A 354 1.99 1.33 9.38
N PHE A 355 1.66 2.57 9.73
CA PHE A 355 2.58 3.42 10.48
C PHE A 355 2.48 3.29 12.01
N ILE A 356 1.37 2.78 12.54
CA ILE A 356 1.23 2.57 14.00
C ILE A 356 1.61 1.14 14.37
N LEU A 357 0.99 0.16 13.71
CA LEU A 357 1.09 -1.23 14.12
C LEU A 357 2.38 -1.89 13.60
N MET A 358 2.75 -1.65 12.35
CA MET A 358 3.89 -2.34 11.74
C MET A 358 5.25 -1.99 12.38
N PRO A 359 5.55 -0.73 12.78
CA PRO A 359 6.80 -0.44 13.50
C PRO A 359 6.92 -1.14 14.84
N LEU A 360 5.80 -1.52 15.46
CA LEU A 360 5.76 -2.22 16.73
C LEU A 360 5.89 -3.74 16.57
N ILE A 361 5.28 -4.28 15.54
CA ILE A 361 5.19 -5.73 15.31
C ILE A 361 6.31 -6.24 14.39
N GLY A 362 6.76 -5.42 13.44
CA GLY A 362 7.79 -5.78 12.46
C GLY A 362 9.07 -6.32 13.08
N PRO A 363 9.68 -5.63 14.06
CA PRO A 363 10.87 -6.13 14.74
C PRO A 363 10.65 -7.49 15.43
N VAL A 364 9.48 -7.72 16.02
CA VAL A 364 9.14 -9.00 16.65
C VAL A 364 9.03 -10.09 15.59
N ALA A 365 8.35 -9.83 14.47
CA ALA A 365 8.26 -10.77 13.35
C ALA A 365 9.64 -11.14 12.80
N GLN A 366 10.51 -10.15 12.64
CA GLN A 366 11.89 -10.34 12.17
C GLN A 366 12.72 -11.17 13.15
N ASN A 367 12.63 -10.91 14.46
CA ASN A 367 13.31 -11.66 15.51
C ASN A 367 12.83 -13.13 15.59
N MET A 368 11.56 -13.39 15.22
CA MET A 368 11.00 -14.73 15.13
C MET A 368 11.43 -15.49 13.86
N GLY A 369 12.15 -14.84 12.92
CA GLY A 369 12.59 -15.46 11.66
C GLY A 369 11.52 -15.54 10.59
N ILE A 370 10.42 -14.78 10.71
CA ILE A 370 9.33 -14.76 9.74
C ILE A 370 9.81 -14.05 8.46
N ASP A 371 9.52 -14.65 7.30
CA ASP A 371 9.76 -14.00 6.01
C ASP A 371 8.97 -12.69 5.91
N MET A 372 9.69 -11.57 5.81
CA MET A 372 9.08 -10.26 5.89
C MET A 372 8.30 -9.88 4.63
N ILE A 373 8.62 -10.45 3.46
CA ILE A 373 7.87 -10.23 2.22
C ILE A 373 6.53 -10.98 2.28
N TRP A 374 6.55 -12.23 2.73
CA TRP A 374 5.33 -13.01 2.97
C TRP A 374 4.43 -12.32 3.99
N PHE A 375 4.99 -11.86 5.12
CA PHE A 375 4.28 -11.14 6.15
C PHE A 375 3.63 -9.85 5.62
N LEU A 376 4.38 -9.06 4.84
CA LEU A 376 3.92 -7.83 4.21
C LEU A 376 2.73 -8.08 3.27
N VAL A 377 2.84 -9.07 2.38
CA VAL A 377 1.78 -9.40 1.41
C VAL A 377 0.53 -9.89 2.12
N LEU A 378 0.70 -10.71 3.16
CA LEU A 378 -0.39 -11.21 3.97
C LEU A 378 -1.13 -10.07 4.69
N VAL A 379 -0.41 -9.13 5.28
CA VAL A 379 -0.97 -7.92 5.91
C VAL A 379 -1.70 -7.07 4.87
N GLY A 380 -1.11 -6.82 3.70
CA GLY A 380 -1.73 -6.03 2.63
C GLY A 380 -3.04 -6.64 2.11
N LEU A 381 -3.08 -7.97 1.91
CA LEU A 381 -4.30 -8.66 1.51
C LEU A 381 -5.35 -8.67 2.62
N ASN A 382 -4.93 -8.81 3.87
CA ASN A 382 -5.82 -8.75 5.02
C ASN A 382 -6.50 -7.38 5.16
N MET A 383 -5.75 -6.29 4.97
CA MET A 383 -6.30 -4.94 4.93
C MET A 383 -7.33 -4.79 3.80
N SER A 384 -7.07 -5.36 2.61
CA SER A 384 -8.02 -5.35 1.49
C SER A 384 -9.32 -6.06 1.86
N MET A 385 -9.25 -7.16 2.60
CA MET A 385 -10.42 -7.89 3.10
C MET A 385 -11.18 -7.09 4.14
N SER A 386 -10.50 -6.45 5.10
CA SER A 386 -11.14 -5.66 6.14
C SER A 386 -11.89 -4.45 5.57
N PHE A 387 -11.37 -3.82 4.51
CA PHE A 387 -12.04 -2.73 3.80
C PHE A 387 -13.36 -3.11 3.12
N LEU A 388 -13.57 -4.40 2.86
CA LEU A 388 -14.84 -4.94 2.34
C LEU A 388 -15.80 -5.39 3.43
N THR A 389 -15.37 -5.42 4.69
CA THR A 389 -16.12 -6.10 5.75
C THR A 389 -16.94 -5.11 6.58
N PRO A 390 -18.28 -5.31 6.74
CA PRO A 390 -19.06 -4.56 7.70
C PRO A 390 -18.52 -4.69 9.14
N PRO A 391 -18.75 -3.72 10.06
CA PRO A 391 -19.80 -2.68 10.00
C PRO A 391 -19.43 -1.41 9.22
N PHE A 392 -18.16 -1.05 9.11
CA PHE A 392 -17.77 0.17 8.41
C PHE A 392 -17.28 -0.12 6.99
N GLY A 393 -16.17 -0.85 6.82
CA GLY A 393 -15.60 -1.23 5.54
C GLY A 393 -15.46 -0.05 4.57
N PHE A 394 -14.28 0.57 4.51
CA PHE A 394 -14.08 1.81 3.74
C PHE A 394 -14.52 1.71 2.27
N ALA A 395 -14.31 0.57 1.61
CA ALA A 395 -14.76 0.38 0.23
C ALA A 395 -16.30 0.44 0.10
N LEU A 396 -17.01 -0.11 1.10
CA LEU A 396 -18.48 -0.07 1.15
C LEU A 396 -18.98 1.36 1.37
N PHE A 397 -18.29 2.10 2.23
CA PHE A 397 -18.58 3.50 2.50
C PHE A 397 -18.35 4.39 1.26
N TYR A 398 -17.24 4.18 0.55
CA TYR A 398 -16.98 4.90 -0.70
C TYR A 398 -18.03 4.63 -1.75
N LEU A 399 -18.44 3.38 -1.96
CA LEU A 399 -19.54 3.07 -2.89
C LEU A 399 -20.84 3.73 -2.43
N ARG A 400 -21.14 3.71 -1.12
CA ARG A 400 -22.36 4.32 -0.58
C ARG A 400 -22.39 5.83 -0.80
N SER A 401 -21.26 6.51 -0.85
CA SER A 401 -21.19 7.97 -1.09
C SER A 401 -21.64 8.37 -2.48
N VAL A 402 -21.49 7.48 -3.48
CA VAL A 402 -21.80 7.73 -4.90
C VAL A 402 -23.03 6.97 -5.39
N ALA A 403 -23.45 5.91 -4.69
CA ALA A 403 -24.66 5.14 -5.07
C ALA A 403 -25.93 5.99 -4.89
N PRO A 404 -26.85 6.00 -5.87
CA PRO A 404 -28.11 6.72 -5.77
C PRO A 404 -28.93 6.19 -4.60
N LYS A 405 -29.42 7.09 -3.75
CA LYS A 405 -30.20 6.76 -2.55
C LYS A 405 -31.69 6.67 -2.84
N ASP A 406 -32.14 7.56 -3.70
CA ASP A 406 -33.54 7.73 -4.06
C ASP A 406 -33.81 7.18 -5.46
N ASP A 407 -35.07 6.88 -5.73
CA ASP A 407 -35.54 6.46 -7.04
C ASP A 407 -35.36 7.63 -8.03
N TYR A 408 -34.88 7.33 -9.22
CA TYR A 408 -34.66 8.34 -10.26
C TYR A 408 -35.07 7.82 -11.62
N GLN A 409 -35.43 8.76 -12.51
CA GLN A 409 -35.72 8.43 -13.91
C GLN A 409 -34.41 8.41 -14.71
N ASP A 410 -34.14 7.29 -15.37
CA ASP A 410 -32.95 7.13 -16.20
C ASP A 410 -33.05 8.02 -17.46
N ALA A 411 -32.02 8.85 -17.68
CA ALA A 411 -31.99 9.79 -18.81
C ALA A 411 -31.94 9.11 -20.19
N VAL A 412 -31.50 7.85 -20.27
CA VAL A 412 -31.32 7.12 -21.54
C VAL A 412 -32.56 6.29 -21.88
N THR A 413 -33.07 5.53 -20.92
CA THR A 413 -34.20 4.61 -21.14
C THR A 413 -35.57 5.21 -20.75
N GLY A 414 -35.57 6.27 -19.94
CA GLY A 414 -36.80 6.82 -19.37
C GLY A 414 -37.46 5.94 -18.30
N GLU A 415 -36.90 4.78 -17.99
CA GLU A 415 -37.38 3.90 -16.94
C GLU A 415 -37.10 4.49 -15.54
N ASN A 416 -37.97 4.19 -14.58
CA ASN A 416 -37.75 4.53 -13.18
C ASN A 416 -36.84 3.47 -12.55
N ILE A 417 -35.69 3.89 -12.07
CA ILE A 417 -34.69 3.04 -11.42
C ILE A 417 -34.75 3.28 -9.91
N HIS A 418 -34.91 2.20 -9.17
CA HIS A 418 -34.92 2.25 -7.70
C HIS A 418 -33.56 2.54 -7.12
N GLY A 419 -33.53 3.37 -6.09
CA GLY A 419 -32.30 3.66 -5.35
C GLY A 419 -31.71 2.43 -4.65
N MET A 420 -30.39 2.40 -4.50
CA MET A 420 -29.67 1.30 -3.87
C MET A 420 -29.67 1.45 -2.33
N LYS A 421 -30.13 0.41 -1.64
CA LYS A 421 -30.12 0.38 -0.17
C LYS A 421 -28.74 -0.01 0.37
N THR A 422 -28.35 0.51 1.55
CA THR A 422 -27.09 0.13 2.22
C THR A 422 -26.99 -1.37 2.49
N GLN A 423 -28.13 -2.03 2.76
CA GLN A 423 -28.17 -3.49 2.94
C GLN A 423 -27.77 -4.27 1.67
N ASP A 424 -28.04 -3.71 0.47
CA ASP A 424 -27.67 -4.34 -0.79
C ASP A 424 -26.15 -4.31 -0.98
N ILE A 425 -25.51 -3.21 -0.56
CA ILE A 425 -24.06 -3.07 -0.58
C ILE A 425 -23.42 -4.10 0.37
N TYR A 426 -23.92 -4.22 1.59
CA TYR A 426 -23.41 -5.17 2.57
C TYR A 426 -23.59 -6.63 2.15
N LYS A 427 -24.77 -6.98 1.65
CA LYS A 427 -25.04 -8.33 1.11
C LYS A 427 -24.17 -8.66 -0.10
N GLY A 428 -23.91 -7.64 -0.93
CA GLY A 428 -23.07 -7.78 -2.11
C GLY A 428 -21.60 -8.05 -1.78
N ALA A 429 -21.10 -7.53 -0.67
CA ALA A 429 -19.72 -7.72 -0.25
C ALA A 429 -19.40 -9.16 0.21
N ILE A 430 -20.40 -9.90 0.72
CA ILE A 430 -20.18 -11.22 1.35
C ILE A 430 -19.42 -12.20 0.44
N PRO A 431 -19.78 -12.45 -0.82
CA PRO A 431 -19.03 -13.36 -1.69
C PRO A 431 -17.57 -12.92 -1.89
N PHE A 432 -17.33 -11.61 -1.96
CA PHE A 432 -15.99 -11.04 -2.17
C PHE A 432 -15.13 -11.14 -0.91
N ILE A 433 -15.71 -10.95 0.26
CA ILE A 433 -15.05 -11.21 1.56
C ILE A 433 -14.62 -12.68 1.64
N LEU A 434 -15.49 -13.63 1.24
CA LEU A 434 -15.16 -15.06 1.25
C LEU A 434 -14.03 -15.39 0.26
N ILE A 435 -13.99 -14.75 -0.91
CA ILE A 435 -12.90 -14.91 -1.88
C ILE A 435 -11.58 -14.36 -1.30
N MET A 436 -11.61 -13.19 -0.66
CA MET A 436 -10.43 -12.62 -0.01
C MET A 436 -9.96 -13.49 1.15
N LEU A 437 -10.88 -13.99 1.97
CA LEU A 437 -10.57 -14.92 3.07
C LEU A 437 -9.95 -16.22 2.55
N LEU A 438 -10.49 -16.79 1.47
CA LEU A 438 -9.91 -17.96 0.81
C LEU A 438 -8.47 -17.67 0.34
N SER A 439 -8.27 -16.53 -0.33
CA SER A 439 -6.96 -16.11 -0.82
C SER A 439 -5.97 -15.90 0.33
N LEU A 440 -6.40 -15.23 1.40
CA LEU A 440 -5.60 -15.02 2.61
C LEU A 440 -5.22 -16.36 3.26
N THR A 441 -6.17 -17.30 3.36
CA THR A 441 -5.93 -18.63 3.91
C THR A 441 -4.93 -19.42 3.08
N LEU A 442 -5.02 -19.34 1.75
CA LEU A 442 -4.07 -20.01 0.85
C LEU A 442 -2.66 -19.44 1.01
N ILE A 443 -2.50 -18.12 1.07
CA ILE A 443 -1.18 -17.49 1.27
C ILE A 443 -0.63 -17.81 2.67
N PHE A 444 -1.50 -17.87 3.68
CA PHE A 444 -1.10 -18.25 5.04
C PHE A 444 -0.60 -19.69 5.12
N LEU A 445 -1.27 -20.63 4.45
CA LEU A 445 -0.91 -22.05 4.46
C LEU A 445 0.25 -22.37 3.50
N PHE A 446 0.41 -21.62 2.44
CA PHE A 446 1.42 -21.82 1.38
C PHE A 446 2.22 -20.52 1.14
N PRO A 447 3.19 -20.20 2.02
CA PRO A 447 4.03 -19.00 1.86
C PRO A 447 4.76 -18.94 0.51
N GLU A 448 5.01 -20.10 -0.10
CA GLU A 448 5.66 -20.25 -1.41
C GLU A 448 4.91 -19.49 -2.54
N ILE A 449 3.60 -19.28 -2.40
CA ILE A 449 2.82 -18.46 -3.36
C ILE A 449 3.38 -17.04 -3.46
N VAL A 450 3.95 -16.53 -2.36
CA VAL A 450 4.56 -15.20 -2.29
C VAL A 450 6.05 -15.27 -2.62
N THR A 451 6.76 -16.25 -2.07
CA THR A 451 8.23 -16.29 -2.07
C THR A 451 8.85 -16.96 -3.31
N TYR A 452 8.05 -17.69 -4.11
CA TYR A 452 8.54 -18.47 -5.27
C TYR A 452 9.38 -17.68 -6.29
N ASN A 453 9.03 -16.42 -6.53
CA ASN A 453 9.71 -15.56 -7.52
C ASN A 453 10.70 -14.59 -6.90
N LEU A 454 10.93 -14.67 -5.59
CA LEU A 454 11.95 -13.84 -4.96
C LEU A 454 13.32 -14.38 -5.29
N ASP A 455 14.27 -13.45 -5.49
CA ASP A 455 15.67 -13.83 -5.63
C ASP A 455 16.08 -14.55 -4.33
N PRO A 456 16.81 -15.69 -4.41
CA PRO A 456 17.28 -16.36 -3.21
C PRO A 456 18.12 -15.39 -2.37
N ALA A 457 17.88 -15.35 -1.06
CA ALA A 457 18.70 -14.57 -0.16
C ALA A 457 20.16 -14.91 -0.42
N LEU A 458 20.99 -13.89 -0.65
CA LEU A 458 22.43 -14.08 -0.76
C LEU A 458 22.90 -14.67 0.58
N ASP A 459 23.20 -15.95 0.60
CA ASP A 459 23.85 -16.62 1.71
C ASP A 459 25.30 -16.14 1.79
N VAL A 460 25.44 -14.88 2.26
CA VAL A 460 26.76 -14.28 2.45
C VAL A 460 27.27 -14.80 3.78
N ASP A 461 28.16 -15.75 3.73
CA ASP A 461 28.92 -16.14 4.91
C ASP A 461 29.71 -14.93 5.40
N LEU A 462 29.19 -14.28 6.44
CA LEU A 462 29.81 -13.08 7.05
C LEU A 462 31.23 -13.38 7.53
N ASN A 463 31.59 -14.64 7.76
CA ASN A 463 32.96 -15.05 8.11
C ASN A 463 33.89 -15.07 6.90
N SER A 464 33.37 -15.05 5.68
CA SER A 464 34.16 -14.98 4.44
C SER A 464 34.47 -13.54 3.99
N ILE A 465 33.86 -12.54 4.61
CA ILE A 465 34.10 -11.12 4.30
C ILE A 465 35.34 -10.68 5.06
N SER A 466 36.51 -10.80 4.45
CA SER A 466 37.71 -10.11 4.92
C SER A 466 37.63 -8.64 4.44
N ILE A 467 37.29 -7.73 5.34
CA ILE A 467 37.45 -6.30 5.10
C ILE A 467 38.94 -6.02 5.22
N SER A 468 39.68 -6.01 4.09
CA SER A 468 40.99 -5.44 4.04
C SER A 468 40.83 -3.92 4.16
N LEU A 469 41.07 -3.39 5.34
CA LEU A 469 41.28 -1.96 5.53
C LEU A 469 42.68 -1.65 4.96
N ASP A 470 42.79 -1.58 3.63
CA ASP A 470 43.98 -0.99 2.98
C ASP A 470 43.97 0.52 3.28
N GLY A 471 44.53 0.84 4.43
CA GLY A 471 44.66 2.21 4.94
C GLY A 471 45.68 3.08 4.22
N ASP A 472 46.23 2.68 3.07
CA ASP A 472 47.33 3.38 2.41
C ASP A 472 46.99 4.09 1.09
N SER A 473 45.72 4.11 0.64
CA SER A 473 45.39 4.78 -0.64
C SER A 473 45.16 6.31 -0.54
N TRP A 474 45.07 6.88 0.67
CA TRP A 474 44.87 8.34 0.86
C TRP A 474 46.15 9.15 1.10
N ALA A 475 47.31 8.48 1.25
CA ALA A 475 48.58 9.15 1.55
C ALA A 475 49.43 9.50 0.30
N ASN A 476 49.04 9.04 -0.91
CA ASN A 476 49.90 9.18 -2.10
C ASN A 476 49.50 10.24 -3.12
N ASP A 477 48.46 11.04 -2.87
CA ASP A 477 48.01 12.06 -3.85
C ASP A 477 48.38 13.50 -3.46
N ALA A 478 49.25 13.68 -2.44
CA ALA A 478 49.76 15.00 -2.09
C ALA A 478 51.30 14.99 -2.08
N GLY A 479 51.93 15.19 -3.24
CA GLY A 479 53.36 15.47 -3.27
C GLY A 479 54.05 15.06 -4.55
N GLY A 480 53.97 15.92 -5.56
CA GLY A 480 54.86 15.86 -6.72
C GLY A 480 56.30 16.22 -6.36
N ASP A 481 57.21 15.59 -7.06
CA ASP A 481 58.60 15.96 -7.36
C ASP A 481 59.54 16.43 -6.27
N ALA A 482 60.49 15.56 -5.85
CA ALA A 482 61.90 15.94 -5.80
C ALA A 482 62.81 14.70 -5.64
N ALA A 483 63.77 14.63 -6.52
CA ALA A 483 64.80 13.60 -6.62
C ALA A 483 65.77 13.59 -5.47
N GLY A 484 66.37 12.42 -5.18
CA GLY A 484 67.75 12.41 -4.58
C GLY A 484 67.98 11.41 -3.48
N GLY A 485 68.60 10.35 -3.77
CA GLY A 485 69.57 9.48 -3.20
C GLY A 485 69.84 9.42 -1.67
N GLY A 486 70.12 8.22 -1.20
CA GLY A 486 70.87 8.02 0.05
C GLY A 486 70.46 6.75 0.80
N GLU A 487 71.39 5.79 0.75
CA GLU A 487 71.38 4.54 1.56
C GLU A 487 71.53 4.83 3.08
N ALA A 488 71.01 3.90 3.85
CA ALA A 488 71.64 3.17 4.94
C ALA A 488 70.89 3.07 6.28
N SER A 489 70.85 1.83 6.73
CA SER A 489 71.04 1.28 8.09
C SER A 489 70.00 1.48 9.19
N SER A 490 69.48 0.33 9.58
CA SER A 490 69.14 -0.22 10.91
C SER A 490 69.33 0.71 12.14
N GLU A 491 68.29 0.76 12.98
CA GLU A 491 68.44 0.35 14.40
C GLU A 491 67.09 0.37 15.14
N SER A 492 67.00 -0.58 16.05
CA SER A 492 66.00 -0.84 17.04
C SER A 492 65.86 0.28 18.10
N GLY A 493 64.61 0.52 18.58
CA GLY A 493 64.38 1.30 19.78
C GLY A 493 62.93 1.42 20.13
N GLY A 494 62.45 0.62 21.07
CA GLY A 494 61.16 0.80 21.69
C GLY A 494 61.11 2.09 22.50
N ASP A 495 59.96 2.71 22.54
CA ASP A 495 59.55 3.47 23.71
C ASP A 495 58.05 3.71 23.76
N SER A 496 57.57 3.53 24.97
CA SER A 496 56.23 3.74 25.50
C SER A 496 55.75 5.19 25.33
N TRP A 497 54.52 5.39 24.90
CA TRP A 497 53.80 6.65 25.08
C TRP A 497 52.59 6.48 25.98
N GLY A 498 52.70 7.14 27.13
CA GLY A 498 51.65 7.26 28.11
C GLY A 498 50.53 8.20 27.64
N ALA A 499 49.37 7.90 28.11
CA ALA A 499 48.16 8.67 27.95
C ALA A 499 48.29 10.08 28.54
N SER A 500 47.88 11.09 27.79
CA SER A 500 47.51 12.41 28.31
C SER A 500 46.18 12.84 27.69
N ASP A 501 45.23 12.98 28.54
CA ASP A 501 43.85 13.42 28.37
C ASP A 501 43.83 14.92 27.96
N PRO A 502 43.11 15.33 26.89
CA PRO A 502 43.10 16.73 26.45
C PRO A 502 41.90 17.55 26.93
N TRP A 503 41.17 17.14 27.97
CA TRP A 503 40.11 17.98 28.53
C TRP A 503 40.28 18.18 30.03
N LYS A 504 41.05 19.20 30.36
CA LYS A 504 40.93 19.97 31.59
C LYS A 504 40.84 21.43 31.24
#